data_1bf89af0db9dcbe32b0f69dba8957fac
#
_entry.id   1bf89af0db9dcbe32b0f69dba8957fac
#
_cell.length_a   1.000
_cell.length_b   1.000
_cell.length_c   1.000
_cell.angle_alpha   90.00
_cell.angle_beta   90.00
_cell.angle_gamma   90.00
#
_symmetry.space_group_name_H-M   'P 1'
#
loop_
_entity.id
_entity.type
_entity.pdbx_description
1 polymer ?
#
loop_
_entity_poly.entity_id
_entity_poly.type
_entity_poly.pdbx_seq_one_letter_code
_entity_poly.pdbx_strand_id
1 'polypeptide(L)'
;HGASGKHLAEGERSMLALFKESAVKVMNDEPGTIVPFNMFYDALEQFLDHSHKGVISRALDNEYLNPNHEKECFDVNVLKTLFMIKYVKEIKANIENITSLMVSNVNDDRMALAQQVEDALKRLVRQTLVQKNGDIYVFLTDEEQEINRAIESQNVDSGEVIAKVSEMIFDGLYDEKKYRYPAFNGRYAFAFNQVVDDKPYKANQNNDITLKILTPNSDERADETTMRILSGQSSCVLVVLPDDRTFLDEIRSALQIEKFIRFDATNAVTQFESIKEAKKVEMRERNGAAKLFLSESLKNAEIYVNGDKIQSGAKEIASKINDALGKLVSTVYHKLSYIDAAMSESDIRTLFKNNGQQLTLAGTNTVKNELALHDVNDYIALNTQRHMKT
;
A
#
# COMPACT_ATOMS: atom_id res chain seq x y z
N HIS A 1 33.66 2.89 0.43
CA HIS A 1 34.45 1.67 0.72
C HIS A 1 33.97 0.42 -0.04
N GLY A 2 32.74 0.38 -0.54
CA GLY A 2 32.19 -0.83 -1.19
C GLY A 2 32.46 -0.96 -2.70
N ALA A 3 32.84 0.11 -3.38
CA ALA A 3 33.03 0.12 -4.84
C ALA A 3 34.49 0.25 -5.26
N SER A 4 35.43 0.28 -4.33
CA SER A 4 36.85 0.44 -4.62
C SER A 4 37.58 -0.90 -4.58
N GLY A 5 38.32 -1.21 -5.64
CA GLY A 5 39.25 -2.34 -5.68
C GLY A 5 40.25 -2.28 -4.54
N LYS A 6 40.97 -3.37 -4.34
CA LYS A 6 41.87 -3.66 -3.20
C LYS A 6 43.02 -2.66 -2.90
N HIS A 7 43.12 -1.53 -3.61
CA HIS A 7 44.24 -0.60 -3.52
C HIS A 7 43.95 0.76 -2.84
N LEU A 8 42.77 1.00 -2.28
CA LEU A 8 42.49 2.19 -1.45
C LEU A 8 42.91 2.02 0.03
N ALA A 9 43.91 1.21 0.29
CA ALA A 9 44.41 0.88 1.64
C ALA A 9 45.20 2.00 2.35
N GLU A 10 45.41 3.16 1.72
CA GLU A 10 46.11 4.32 2.32
C GLU A 10 45.15 5.52 2.42
N GLY A 11 44.08 5.38 3.21
CA GLY A 11 42.90 6.24 3.25
C GLY A 11 43.10 7.75 3.38
N GLU A 12 44.09 8.23 4.15
CA GLU A 12 44.25 9.68 4.35
C GLU A 12 44.98 10.35 3.17
N ARG A 13 45.97 9.71 2.57
CA ARG A 13 46.71 10.25 1.41
C ARG A 13 45.87 10.29 0.15
N SER A 14 45.00 9.31 -0.04
CA SER A 14 44.04 9.29 -1.17
C SER A 14 42.98 10.38 -1.03
N MET A 15 42.48 10.65 0.20
CA MET A 15 41.50 11.72 0.45
C MET A 15 42.11 13.11 0.17
N LEU A 16 43.34 13.37 0.64
CA LEU A 16 44.05 14.62 0.35
C LEU A 16 44.30 14.82 -1.16
N ALA A 17 44.62 13.76 -1.87
CA ALA A 17 44.81 13.81 -3.33
C ALA A 17 43.48 14.18 -4.03
N LEU A 18 42.36 13.56 -3.64
CA LEU A 18 41.04 13.86 -4.16
C LEU A 18 40.63 15.33 -3.93
N PHE A 19 40.82 15.84 -2.72
CA PHE A 19 40.55 17.24 -2.41
C PHE A 19 41.45 18.20 -3.22
N LYS A 20 42.76 17.88 -3.34
CA LYS A 20 43.68 18.69 -4.13
C LYS A 20 43.29 18.72 -5.59
N GLU A 21 42.96 17.59 -6.19
CA GLU A 21 42.54 17.49 -7.60
C GLU A 21 41.28 18.28 -7.87
N SER A 22 40.27 18.13 -7.00
CA SER A 22 39.01 18.89 -7.10
C SER A 22 39.23 20.39 -6.87
N ALA A 23 40.05 20.79 -5.90
CA ALA A 23 40.39 22.18 -5.64
C ALA A 23 41.12 22.85 -6.82
N VAL A 24 42.05 22.10 -7.51
CA VAL A 24 42.73 22.62 -8.68
C VAL A 24 41.80 22.90 -9.84
N LYS A 25 40.70 22.12 -9.99
CA LYS A 25 39.71 22.37 -11.04
C LYS A 25 38.99 23.71 -10.86
N VAL A 26 38.75 24.14 -9.63
CA VAL A 26 38.00 25.38 -9.32
C VAL A 26 38.89 26.54 -8.85
N MET A 27 40.21 26.41 -8.87
CA MET A 27 41.12 27.41 -8.30
C MET A 27 41.13 28.76 -9.02
N ASN A 28 40.65 28.79 -10.27
CA ASN A 28 40.53 30.00 -11.08
C ASN A 28 39.11 30.53 -11.21
N ASP A 29 38.16 29.89 -10.51
CA ASP A 29 36.76 30.29 -10.55
C ASP A 29 36.50 31.49 -9.61
N GLU A 30 35.36 32.13 -9.80
CA GLU A 30 34.98 33.32 -9.02
C GLU A 30 34.78 32.97 -7.52
N PRO A 31 34.97 34.00 -6.62
CA PRO A 31 34.69 33.82 -5.21
C PRO A 31 33.22 33.40 -4.99
N GLY A 32 33.03 32.37 -4.14
CA GLY A 32 31.72 31.79 -3.89
C GLY A 32 31.51 30.44 -4.59
N THR A 33 32.43 29.97 -5.42
CA THR A 33 32.41 28.64 -6.01
C THR A 33 32.52 27.57 -4.89
N ILE A 34 31.66 26.56 -4.99
CA ILE A 34 31.60 25.35 -4.15
C ILE A 34 31.96 24.17 -5.05
N VAL A 35 32.77 23.24 -4.57
CA VAL A 35 33.07 21.99 -5.27
C VAL A 35 31.86 21.05 -5.13
N PRO A 36 31.07 20.81 -6.21
CA PRO A 36 29.96 19.88 -6.14
C PRO A 36 30.44 18.44 -6.02
N PHE A 37 29.63 17.59 -5.41
CA PHE A 37 30.07 16.25 -5.00
C PHE A 37 30.44 15.32 -6.16
N ASN A 38 29.81 15.49 -7.32
CA ASN A 38 30.12 14.74 -8.54
C ASN A 38 31.57 14.91 -9.02
N MET A 39 32.22 16.04 -8.72
CA MET A 39 33.62 16.27 -9.12
C MET A 39 34.63 15.30 -8.47
N PHE A 40 34.27 14.76 -7.32
CA PHE A 40 35.10 13.71 -6.67
C PHE A 40 35.08 12.38 -7.41
N TYR A 41 34.06 12.12 -8.24
CA TYR A 41 33.99 10.94 -9.07
C TYR A 41 35.18 10.83 -10.03
N ASP A 42 35.53 11.93 -10.73
CA ASP A 42 36.57 11.92 -11.73
C ASP A 42 37.93 11.56 -11.13
N ALA A 43 38.20 12.02 -9.92
CA ALA A 43 39.43 11.67 -9.19
C ALA A 43 39.45 10.21 -8.68
N LEU A 44 38.25 9.63 -8.45
CA LEU A 44 38.12 8.22 -8.03
C LEU A 44 38.04 7.25 -9.22
N GLU A 45 37.69 7.72 -10.41
CA GLU A 45 37.39 6.90 -11.58
C GLU A 45 38.48 5.86 -11.85
N GLN A 46 39.75 6.23 -11.75
CA GLN A 46 40.89 5.33 -12.00
C GLN A 46 40.96 4.13 -11.02
N PHE A 47 40.31 4.23 -9.87
CA PHE A 47 40.28 3.20 -8.81
C PHE A 47 39.04 2.35 -8.82
N LEU A 48 38.03 2.69 -9.66
CA LEU A 48 36.75 2.00 -9.71
C LEU A 48 36.83 0.72 -10.55
N ASP A 49 35.99 -0.25 -10.20
CA ASP A 49 35.79 -1.47 -10.96
C ASP A 49 35.10 -1.18 -12.31
N HIS A 50 35.33 -2.07 -13.27
CA HIS A 50 34.89 -1.91 -14.66
C HIS A 50 33.33 -1.79 -14.76
N SER A 51 32.60 -2.53 -13.93
CA SER A 51 31.13 -2.51 -13.90
C SER A 51 30.55 -1.14 -13.53
N HIS A 52 31.19 -0.41 -12.63
CA HIS A 52 30.76 0.92 -12.21
C HIS A 52 31.12 2.00 -13.24
N LYS A 53 32.34 1.92 -13.82
CA LYS A 53 32.77 2.84 -14.90
C LYS A 53 31.90 2.69 -16.15
N GLY A 54 31.56 1.45 -16.50
CA GLY A 54 30.74 1.15 -17.66
C GLY A 54 29.40 1.83 -17.66
N VAL A 55 28.74 1.91 -16.52
CA VAL A 55 27.43 2.59 -16.39
C VAL A 55 27.55 4.08 -16.67
N ILE A 56 28.54 4.76 -16.09
CA ILE A 56 28.76 6.21 -16.29
C ILE A 56 29.18 6.51 -17.72
N SER A 57 30.09 5.69 -18.30
CA SER A 57 30.51 5.86 -19.70
C SER A 57 29.35 5.72 -20.67
N ARG A 58 28.51 4.70 -20.52
CA ARG A 58 27.31 4.55 -21.35
C ARG A 58 26.29 5.68 -21.17
N ALA A 59 26.20 6.23 -19.96
CA ALA A 59 25.34 7.39 -19.71
C ALA A 59 25.85 8.64 -20.46
N LEU A 60 27.17 8.83 -20.55
CA LEU A 60 27.78 9.92 -21.34
C LEU A 60 27.55 9.76 -22.85
N ASP A 61 27.55 8.52 -23.34
CA ASP A 61 27.34 8.18 -24.76
C ASP A 61 25.83 8.11 -25.12
N ASN A 62 24.94 8.22 -24.15
CA ASN A 62 23.50 8.11 -24.36
C ASN A 62 22.94 9.41 -24.96
N GLU A 63 22.44 9.34 -26.20
CA GLU A 63 21.86 10.49 -26.94
C GLU A 63 20.64 11.12 -26.23
N TYR A 64 19.89 10.37 -25.42
CA TYR A 64 18.74 10.89 -24.68
C TYR A 64 19.17 11.70 -23.45
N LEU A 65 20.23 11.30 -22.76
CA LEU A 65 20.76 11.98 -21.58
C LEU A 65 21.74 13.10 -21.96
N ASN A 66 22.54 12.88 -22.98
CA ASN A 66 23.62 13.76 -23.43
C ASN A 66 23.57 13.94 -24.96
N PRO A 67 22.57 14.64 -25.49
CA PRO A 67 22.35 14.77 -26.94
C PRO A 67 23.49 15.49 -27.68
N ASN A 68 24.27 16.32 -26.97
CA ASN A 68 25.36 17.06 -27.53
C ASN A 68 26.73 16.40 -27.33
N HIS A 69 26.77 15.23 -26.69
CA HIS A 69 28.01 14.53 -26.30
C HIS A 69 28.98 15.44 -25.53
N GLU A 70 28.44 16.25 -24.63
CA GLU A 70 29.23 17.15 -23.79
C GLU A 70 30.02 16.33 -22.75
N LYS A 71 31.24 16.77 -22.46
CA LYS A 71 32.07 16.13 -21.44
C LYS A 71 31.48 16.27 -20.03
N GLU A 72 30.73 17.35 -19.80
CA GLU A 72 30.03 17.64 -18.55
C GLU A 72 28.55 17.76 -18.82
N CYS A 73 27.84 16.65 -18.65
CA CYS A 73 26.38 16.60 -18.76
C CYS A 73 25.76 16.59 -17.35
N PHE A 74 24.78 17.45 -17.12
CA PHE A 74 24.15 17.59 -15.80
C PHE A 74 23.51 16.29 -15.32
N ASP A 75 22.83 15.54 -16.19
CA ASP A 75 22.21 14.26 -15.85
C ASP A 75 23.25 13.23 -15.41
N VAL A 76 24.39 13.19 -16.10
CA VAL A 76 25.50 12.29 -15.75
C VAL A 76 26.16 12.73 -14.43
N ASN A 77 26.24 14.03 -14.16
CA ASN A 77 26.74 14.54 -12.89
C ASN A 77 25.82 14.17 -11.72
N VAL A 78 24.49 14.17 -11.90
CA VAL A 78 23.53 13.63 -10.93
C VAL A 78 23.75 12.12 -10.73
N LEU A 79 23.99 11.37 -11.83
CA LEU A 79 24.27 9.93 -11.76
C LEU A 79 25.57 9.63 -11.02
N LYS A 80 26.64 10.42 -11.26
CA LYS A 80 27.92 10.35 -10.52
C LYS A 80 27.71 10.60 -9.03
N THR A 81 26.90 11.60 -8.67
CA THR A 81 26.55 11.91 -7.27
C THR A 81 25.83 10.74 -6.62
N LEU A 82 24.83 10.15 -7.28
CA LEU A 82 24.13 8.97 -6.78
C LEU A 82 25.06 7.77 -6.58
N PHE A 83 25.98 7.54 -7.53
CA PHE A 83 27.00 6.51 -7.37
C PHE A 83 27.84 6.73 -6.12
N MET A 84 28.30 7.96 -5.89
CA MET A 84 29.18 8.31 -4.77
C MET A 84 28.50 8.11 -3.41
N ILE A 85 27.18 8.32 -3.30
CA ILE A 85 26.44 8.14 -2.05
C ILE A 85 25.80 6.76 -1.91
N LYS A 86 25.86 5.89 -2.92
CA LYS A 86 25.20 4.57 -2.93
C LYS A 86 25.48 3.74 -1.68
N TYR A 87 26.71 3.79 -1.17
CA TYR A 87 27.15 3.00 -0.02
C TYR A 87 27.26 3.80 1.29
N VAL A 88 26.78 5.05 1.29
CA VAL A 88 26.79 5.94 2.45
C VAL A 88 25.43 5.89 3.13
N LYS A 89 25.33 5.14 4.23
CA LYS A 89 24.04 4.90 4.92
C LYS A 89 23.47 6.15 5.60
N GLU A 90 24.32 7.10 5.93
CA GLU A 90 23.97 8.34 6.64
C GLU A 90 23.28 9.36 5.72
N ILE A 91 23.44 9.24 4.42
CA ILE A 91 22.87 10.17 3.43
C ILE A 91 21.76 9.45 2.66
N LYS A 92 20.51 9.91 2.87
CA LYS A 92 19.38 9.45 2.04
C LYS A 92 19.47 10.11 0.66
N ALA A 93 19.41 9.33 -0.39
CA ALA A 93 19.45 9.82 -1.76
C ALA A 93 18.08 10.34 -2.23
N ASN A 94 17.52 11.33 -1.53
CA ASN A 94 16.32 12.07 -1.91
C ASN A 94 16.67 13.35 -2.69
N ILE A 95 15.69 13.98 -3.30
CA ILE A 95 15.88 15.19 -4.13
C ILE A 95 16.59 16.29 -3.34
N GLU A 96 16.21 16.53 -2.08
CA GLU A 96 16.79 17.58 -1.24
C GLU A 96 18.28 17.38 -0.99
N ASN A 97 18.68 16.17 -0.60
CA ASN A 97 20.07 15.84 -0.33
C ASN A 97 20.91 15.83 -1.62
N ILE A 98 20.38 15.26 -2.71
CA ILE A 98 21.05 15.29 -4.01
C ILE A 98 21.27 16.72 -4.48
N THR A 99 20.24 17.57 -4.39
CA THR A 99 20.35 19.00 -4.72
C THR A 99 21.44 19.68 -3.90
N SER A 100 21.50 19.40 -2.60
CA SER A 100 22.52 19.98 -1.71
C SER A 100 23.94 19.54 -2.08
N LEU A 101 24.12 18.30 -2.57
CA LEU A 101 25.40 17.79 -3.06
C LEU A 101 25.79 18.31 -4.44
N MET A 102 24.83 18.82 -5.21
CA MET A 102 25.03 19.38 -6.56
C MET A 102 25.27 20.89 -6.59
N VAL A 103 25.15 21.57 -5.44
CA VAL A 103 25.42 23.03 -5.35
C VAL A 103 26.83 23.34 -5.81
N SER A 104 26.99 24.28 -6.75
CA SER A 104 28.26 24.67 -7.33
C SER A 104 28.66 26.12 -6.98
N ASN A 105 27.73 26.93 -6.50
CA ASN A 105 27.99 28.29 -6.07
C ASN A 105 27.11 28.69 -4.88
N VAL A 106 27.58 29.56 -4.00
CA VAL A 106 26.81 30.06 -2.85
C VAL A 106 25.56 30.85 -3.27
N ASN A 107 25.52 31.36 -4.49
CA ASN A 107 24.41 32.10 -5.06
C ASN A 107 23.45 31.24 -5.89
N ASP A 108 23.64 29.94 -5.95
CA ASP A 108 22.77 29.05 -6.73
C ASP A 108 21.32 29.14 -6.22
N ASP A 109 20.39 29.30 -7.15
CA ASP A 109 18.96 29.16 -6.85
C ASP A 109 18.63 27.69 -6.56
N ARG A 110 18.50 27.38 -5.29
CA ARG A 110 18.26 26.00 -4.82
C ARG A 110 16.93 25.44 -5.30
N MET A 111 15.91 26.27 -5.55
CA MET A 111 14.63 25.78 -6.07
C MET A 111 14.74 25.41 -7.54
N ALA A 112 15.41 26.26 -8.35
CA ALA A 112 15.68 25.96 -9.75
C ALA A 112 16.58 24.73 -9.89
N LEU A 113 17.61 24.62 -9.06
CA LEU A 113 18.49 23.44 -9.04
C LEU A 113 17.75 22.15 -8.64
N ALA A 114 16.87 22.22 -7.65
CA ALA A 114 16.06 21.08 -7.24
C ALA A 114 15.14 20.58 -8.37
N GLN A 115 14.55 21.50 -9.14
CA GLN A 115 13.75 21.13 -10.31
C GLN A 115 14.59 20.48 -11.40
N GLN A 116 15.80 20.98 -11.65
CA GLN A 116 16.73 20.36 -12.61
C GLN A 116 17.16 18.97 -12.19
N VAL A 117 17.44 18.77 -10.89
CA VAL A 117 17.77 17.47 -10.31
C VAL A 117 16.59 16.49 -10.45
N GLU A 118 15.37 16.94 -10.15
CA GLU A 118 14.17 16.11 -10.30
C GLU A 118 13.96 15.65 -11.76
N ASP A 119 14.12 16.57 -12.71
CA ASP A 119 13.96 16.28 -14.14
C ASP A 119 15.08 15.36 -14.66
N ALA A 120 16.32 15.55 -14.20
CA ALA A 120 17.42 14.62 -14.47
C ALA A 120 17.15 13.21 -13.92
N LEU A 121 16.69 13.12 -12.68
CA LEU A 121 16.30 11.85 -12.05
C LEU A 121 15.20 11.13 -12.82
N LYS A 122 14.17 11.86 -13.31
CA LYS A 122 13.13 11.28 -14.17
C LYS A 122 13.71 10.68 -15.45
N ARG A 123 14.66 11.36 -16.10
CA ARG A 123 15.34 10.85 -17.31
C ARG A 123 16.20 9.63 -16.99
N LEU A 124 16.99 9.65 -15.92
CA LEU A 124 17.83 8.54 -15.48
C LEU A 124 17.02 7.28 -15.12
N VAL A 125 15.86 7.45 -14.47
CA VAL A 125 14.94 6.35 -14.19
C VAL A 125 14.40 5.74 -15.49
N ARG A 126 14.00 6.56 -16.47
CA ARG A 126 13.55 6.07 -17.79
C ARG A 126 14.60 5.27 -18.53
N GLN A 127 15.88 5.58 -18.32
CA GLN A 127 16.99 4.84 -18.91
C GLN A 127 17.44 3.63 -18.07
N THR A 128 16.71 3.28 -17.01
CA THR A 128 17.01 2.18 -16.08
C THR A 128 18.41 2.24 -15.45
N LEU A 129 18.98 3.43 -15.36
CA LEU A 129 20.27 3.68 -14.68
C LEU A 129 20.09 3.95 -13.19
N VAL A 130 18.88 4.38 -12.82
CA VAL A 130 18.48 4.71 -11.46
C VAL A 130 17.11 4.09 -11.18
N GLN A 131 16.96 3.51 -9.99
CA GLN A 131 15.69 3.03 -9.47
C GLN A 131 15.12 4.03 -8.46
N LYS A 132 13.82 4.30 -8.55
CA LYS A 132 13.10 5.09 -7.55
C LYS A 132 12.35 4.17 -6.59
N ASN A 133 12.62 4.31 -5.28
CA ASN A 133 11.97 3.58 -4.20
C ASN A 133 11.34 4.60 -3.24
N GLY A 134 10.04 4.87 -3.38
CA GLY A 134 9.40 5.97 -2.67
C GLY A 134 10.02 7.32 -3.05
N ASP A 135 10.64 8.01 -2.10
CA ASP A 135 11.36 9.28 -2.28
C ASP A 135 12.90 9.12 -2.44
N ILE A 136 13.39 7.88 -2.42
CA ILE A 136 14.82 7.55 -2.52
C ILE A 136 15.18 7.09 -3.94
N TYR A 137 16.33 7.53 -4.44
CA TYR A 137 16.87 7.18 -5.74
C TYR A 137 18.15 6.36 -5.59
N VAL A 138 18.23 5.23 -6.29
CA VAL A 138 19.36 4.28 -6.17
C VAL A 138 20.04 4.12 -7.50
N PHE A 139 21.35 4.37 -7.54
CA PHE A 139 22.22 4.04 -8.68
C PHE A 139 22.25 2.53 -8.90
N LEU A 140 22.08 2.09 -10.14
CA LEU A 140 22.08 0.67 -10.50
C LEU A 140 23.37 0.28 -11.25
N THR A 141 24.05 -0.77 -10.77
CA THR A 141 25.12 -1.46 -11.52
C THR A 141 24.52 -2.20 -12.71
N ASP A 142 25.37 -2.70 -13.61
CA ASP A 142 24.92 -3.48 -14.77
C ASP A 142 24.09 -4.69 -14.37
N GLU A 143 24.56 -5.42 -13.36
CA GLU A 143 23.88 -6.60 -12.83
C GLU A 143 22.52 -6.24 -12.19
N GLU A 144 22.48 -5.13 -11.45
CA GLU A 144 21.24 -4.64 -10.85
C GLU A 144 20.24 -4.18 -11.92
N GLN A 145 20.70 -3.55 -13.00
CA GLN A 145 19.86 -3.18 -14.14
C GLN A 145 19.26 -4.41 -14.84
N GLU A 146 20.06 -5.45 -15.06
CA GLU A 146 19.58 -6.70 -15.66
C GLU A 146 18.52 -7.36 -14.79
N ILE A 147 18.76 -7.46 -13.49
CA ILE A 147 17.78 -7.99 -12.52
C ILE A 147 16.53 -7.14 -12.48
N ASN A 148 16.62 -5.82 -12.48
CA ASN A 148 15.45 -4.95 -12.49
C ASN A 148 14.62 -5.13 -13.76
N ARG A 149 15.24 -5.22 -14.94
CA ARG A 149 14.51 -5.52 -16.18
C ARG A 149 13.82 -6.87 -16.11
N ALA A 150 14.47 -7.87 -15.53
CA ALA A 150 13.88 -9.20 -15.34
C ALA A 150 12.70 -9.15 -14.36
N ILE A 151 12.75 -8.33 -13.30
CA ILE A 151 11.64 -8.10 -12.36
C ILE A 151 10.49 -7.37 -13.05
N GLU A 152 10.77 -6.27 -13.77
CA GLU A 152 9.75 -5.49 -14.48
C GLU A 152 9.04 -6.29 -15.57
N SER A 153 9.73 -7.27 -16.18
CA SER A 153 9.16 -8.19 -17.15
C SER A 153 8.20 -9.22 -16.56
N GLN A 154 8.16 -9.37 -15.22
CA GLN A 154 7.23 -10.30 -14.58
C GLN A 154 5.79 -9.80 -14.74
N ASN A 155 4.97 -10.62 -15.37
CA ASN A 155 3.55 -10.32 -15.54
C ASN A 155 2.81 -10.52 -14.20
N VAL A 156 2.21 -9.45 -13.69
CA VAL A 156 1.31 -9.46 -12.53
C VAL A 156 -0.05 -8.94 -12.98
N ASP A 157 -1.03 -9.83 -13.00
CA ASP A 157 -2.39 -9.43 -13.38
C ASP A 157 -3.10 -8.65 -12.28
N SER A 158 -4.15 -7.92 -12.67
CA SER A 158 -4.95 -7.13 -11.72
C SER A 158 -5.59 -7.98 -10.63
N GLY A 159 -5.92 -9.24 -10.95
CA GLY A 159 -6.50 -10.17 -9.99
C GLY A 159 -5.58 -10.54 -8.85
N GLU A 160 -4.28 -10.70 -9.13
CA GLU A 160 -3.28 -10.97 -8.11
C GLU A 160 -3.10 -9.76 -7.19
N VAL A 161 -3.10 -8.55 -7.75
CA VAL A 161 -3.02 -7.32 -6.97
C VAL A 161 -4.24 -7.19 -6.04
N ILE A 162 -5.46 -7.39 -6.56
CA ILE A 162 -6.69 -7.32 -5.77
C ILE A 162 -6.74 -8.42 -4.71
N ALA A 163 -6.25 -9.62 -5.02
CA ALA A 163 -6.15 -10.69 -4.01
C ALA A 163 -5.22 -10.27 -2.84
N LYS A 164 -4.10 -9.60 -3.14
CA LYS A 164 -3.19 -9.10 -2.12
C LYS A 164 -3.79 -7.95 -1.32
N VAL A 165 -4.52 -7.03 -1.97
CA VAL A 165 -5.31 -5.97 -1.29
C VAL A 165 -6.30 -6.61 -0.32
N SER A 166 -7.05 -7.64 -0.77
CA SER A 166 -8.03 -8.34 0.04
C SER A 166 -7.40 -8.99 1.28
N GLU A 167 -6.25 -9.63 1.12
CA GLU A 167 -5.47 -10.20 2.24
C GLU A 167 -5.05 -9.11 3.23
N MET A 168 -4.49 -7.99 2.74
CA MET A 168 -4.04 -6.89 3.60
C MET A 168 -5.19 -6.27 4.40
N ILE A 169 -6.38 -6.18 3.80
CA ILE A 169 -7.59 -5.64 4.46
C ILE A 169 -8.12 -6.66 5.45
N PHE A 170 -8.51 -7.86 5.00
CA PHE A 170 -9.33 -8.78 5.78
C PHE A 170 -8.55 -9.72 6.70
N ASP A 171 -7.23 -9.83 6.55
CA ASP A 171 -6.36 -10.52 7.50
C ASP A 171 -5.44 -9.55 8.28
N GLY A 172 -5.57 -8.21 8.05
CA GLY A 172 -4.65 -7.26 8.66
C GLY A 172 -5.24 -5.95 9.16
N LEU A 173 -5.98 -5.21 8.35
CA LEU A 173 -6.49 -3.87 8.69
C LEU A 173 -7.90 -3.91 9.27
N TYR A 174 -8.71 -4.88 8.85
CA TYR A 174 -10.04 -5.16 9.33
C TYR A 174 -10.28 -6.68 9.31
N ASP A 175 -9.85 -7.37 10.34
CA ASP A 175 -9.86 -8.84 10.45
C ASP A 175 -11.17 -9.42 11.02
N GLU A 176 -12.17 -8.57 11.25
CA GLU A 176 -13.48 -8.98 11.72
C GLU A 176 -14.23 -9.79 10.65
N LYS A 177 -14.76 -10.93 11.03
CA LYS A 177 -15.54 -11.83 10.15
C LYS A 177 -17.04 -11.74 10.39
N LYS A 178 -17.44 -11.10 11.49
CA LYS A 178 -18.83 -10.96 11.93
C LYS A 178 -19.02 -9.61 12.59
N TYR A 179 -20.06 -8.91 12.22
CA TYR A 179 -20.52 -7.76 12.96
C TYR A 179 -21.18 -8.20 14.27
N ARG A 180 -20.74 -7.68 15.39
CA ARG A 180 -21.33 -7.92 16.71
C ARG A 180 -22.36 -6.85 17.00
N TYR A 181 -23.63 -7.29 17.08
CA TYR A 181 -24.72 -6.37 17.43
C TYR A 181 -24.55 -5.88 18.87
N PRO A 182 -24.52 -4.56 19.13
CA PRO A 182 -24.15 -4.03 20.45
C PRO A 182 -25.14 -4.38 21.56
N ALA A 183 -26.45 -4.52 21.23
CA ALA A 183 -27.44 -4.92 22.20
C ALA A 183 -27.12 -6.31 22.76
N PHE A 184 -27.61 -6.56 23.96
CA PHE A 184 -27.45 -7.84 24.66
C PHE A 184 -25.98 -8.26 24.84
N ASN A 185 -25.09 -7.28 25.10
CA ASN A 185 -23.65 -7.49 25.31
C ASN A 185 -22.96 -8.18 24.12
N GLY A 186 -23.37 -7.89 22.88
CA GLY A 186 -22.79 -8.45 21.67
C GLY A 186 -23.03 -9.95 21.48
N ARG A 187 -24.07 -10.52 22.10
CA ARG A 187 -24.42 -11.93 21.99
C ARG A 187 -24.76 -12.36 20.56
N TYR A 188 -25.40 -11.48 19.81
CA TYR A 188 -25.77 -11.75 18.42
C TYR A 188 -24.72 -11.18 17.48
N ALA A 189 -24.29 -12.00 16.54
CA ALA A 189 -23.26 -11.63 15.55
C ALA A 189 -23.70 -12.07 14.15
N PHE A 190 -23.53 -11.19 13.18
CA PHE A 190 -23.93 -11.37 11.77
C PHE A 190 -22.69 -11.51 10.91
N ALA A 191 -22.55 -12.66 10.25
CA ALA A 191 -21.51 -12.87 9.27
C ALA A 191 -21.80 -12.05 8.00
N PHE A 192 -20.78 -11.60 7.33
CA PHE A 192 -20.89 -10.85 6.07
C PHE A 192 -19.95 -11.39 5.02
N ASN A 193 -20.31 -11.21 3.76
CA ASN A 193 -19.42 -11.48 2.64
C ASN A 193 -18.35 -10.40 2.55
N GLN A 194 -17.12 -10.78 2.26
CA GLN A 194 -15.97 -9.91 2.11
C GLN A 194 -15.59 -9.83 0.63
N VAL A 195 -15.72 -8.65 0.03
CA VAL A 195 -15.52 -8.45 -1.41
C VAL A 195 -14.63 -7.22 -1.64
N VAL A 196 -13.65 -7.34 -2.53
CA VAL A 196 -12.87 -6.21 -3.04
C VAL A 196 -13.08 -6.14 -4.55
N ASP A 197 -13.55 -5.00 -5.03
CA ASP A 197 -14.05 -4.78 -6.37
C ASP A 197 -15.17 -5.80 -6.70
N ASP A 198 -14.96 -6.69 -7.65
CA ASP A 198 -15.86 -7.78 -8.02
C ASP A 198 -15.45 -9.15 -7.46
N LYS A 199 -14.37 -9.21 -6.65
CA LYS A 199 -13.74 -10.47 -6.22
C LYS A 199 -14.03 -10.79 -4.75
N PRO A 200 -14.69 -11.91 -4.45
CA PRO A 200 -14.82 -12.38 -3.08
C PRO A 200 -13.46 -12.77 -2.50
N TYR A 201 -13.18 -12.35 -1.27
CA TYR A 201 -11.91 -12.64 -0.62
C TYR A 201 -11.71 -14.15 -0.36
N LYS A 202 -12.76 -14.86 0.05
CA LYS A 202 -12.76 -16.34 0.21
C LYS A 202 -13.91 -16.93 -0.55
N ALA A 203 -13.71 -18.10 -1.15
CA ALA A 203 -14.76 -18.85 -1.79
C ALA A 203 -15.85 -19.28 -0.76
N ASN A 204 -17.05 -19.54 -1.25
CA ASN A 204 -18.18 -20.08 -0.45
C ASN A 204 -18.69 -19.12 0.65
N GLN A 205 -18.69 -17.84 0.42
CA GLN A 205 -19.40 -16.87 1.26
C GLN A 205 -20.86 -16.80 0.76
N ASN A 206 -21.80 -17.12 1.63
CA ASN A 206 -23.23 -17.03 1.33
C ASN A 206 -23.96 -16.43 2.54
N ASN A 207 -23.66 -15.16 2.81
CA ASN A 207 -24.27 -14.39 3.88
C ASN A 207 -25.24 -13.36 3.29
N ASP A 208 -26.27 -12.97 4.07
CA ASP A 208 -27.30 -12.03 3.62
C ASP A 208 -26.77 -10.60 3.43
N ILE A 209 -25.66 -10.26 4.06
CA ILE A 209 -25.06 -8.93 4.02
C ILE A 209 -23.63 -9.00 3.49
N THR A 210 -23.19 -7.91 2.85
CA THR A 210 -21.89 -7.83 2.19
C THR A 210 -21.15 -6.57 2.63
N LEU A 211 -19.84 -6.69 2.88
CA LEU A 211 -18.89 -5.59 2.93
C LEU A 211 -18.10 -5.58 1.63
N LYS A 212 -18.34 -4.56 0.80
CA LYS A 212 -17.70 -4.39 -0.50
C LYS A 212 -16.81 -3.16 -0.49
N ILE A 213 -15.56 -3.34 -0.90
CA ILE A 213 -14.56 -2.26 -0.98
C ILE A 213 -14.20 -2.04 -2.43
N LEU A 214 -14.32 -0.81 -2.93
CA LEU A 214 -13.96 -0.42 -4.29
C LEU A 214 -12.61 0.29 -4.29
N THR A 215 -11.64 -0.30 -5.01
CA THR A 215 -10.32 0.30 -5.22
C THR A 215 -10.35 1.34 -6.34
N PRO A 216 -9.30 2.14 -6.54
CA PRO A 216 -9.18 3.04 -7.69
C PRO A 216 -9.27 2.36 -9.06
N ASN A 217 -9.03 1.05 -9.12
CA ASN A 217 -9.08 0.26 -10.37
C ASN A 217 -10.43 -0.43 -10.61
N SER A 218 -11.41 -0.23 -9.74
CA SER A 218 -12.72 -0.85 -9.89
C SER A 218 -13.52 -0.21 -11.03
N ASP A 219 -14.04 -1.04 -11.92
CA ASP A 219 -14.95 -0.60 -13.00
C ASP A 219 -16.35 -0.17 -12.47
N GLU A 220 -16.68 -0.55 -11.23
CA GLU A 220 -17.95 -0.17 -10.58
C GLU A 220 -17.91 1.23 -9.95
N ARG A 221 -16.77 1.90 -9.93
CA ARG A 221 -16.67 3.27 -9.40
C ARG A 221 -17.39 4.23 -10.31
N ALA A 222 -18.23 5.06 -9.69
CA ALA A 222 -18.98 6.08 -10.38
C ALA A 222 -19.18 7.31 -9.45
N ASP A 223 -20.01 8.23 -9.88
CA ASP A 223 -20.37 9.39 -9.09
C ASP A 223 -21.13 9.02 -7.79
N GLU A 224 -21.24 9.96 -6.88
CA GLU A 224 -21.88 9.78 -5.58
C GLU A 224 -23.32 9.28 -5.73
N THR A 225 -24.06 9.76 -6.74
CA THR A 225 -25.46 9.39 -6.97
C THR A 225 -25.57 7.90 -7.32
N THR A 226 -24.70 7.43 -8.19
CA THR A 226 -24.63 6.01 -8.57
C THR A 226 -24.23 5.13 -7.38
N MET A 227 -23.24 5.57 -6.57
CA MET A 227 -22.83 4.83 -5.38
C MET A 227 -23.96 4.73 -4.35
N ARG A 228 -24.76 5.79 -4.16
CA ARG A 228 -25.96 5.77 -3.33
C ARG A 228 -27.00 4.76 -3.85
N ILE A 229 -27.27 4.77 -5.15
CA ILE A 229 -28.23 3.82 -5.76
C ILE A 229 -27.76 2.38 -5.58
N LEU A 230 -26.49 2.09 -5.86
CA LEU A 230 -25.92 0.75 -5.70
C LEU A 230 -26.03 0.25 -4.26
N SER A 231 -25.71 1.10 -3.28
CA SER A 231 -25.82 0.74 -1.86
C SER A 231 -27.26 0.55 -1.39
N GLY A 232 -28.23 1.21 -2.05
CA GLY A 232 -29.66 1.10 -1.72
C GLY A 232 -30.34 -0.14 -2.34
N GLN A 233 -29.81 -0.63 -3.45
CA GLN A 233 -30.37 -1.79 -4.16
C GLN A 233 -29.82 -3.13 -3.67
N SER A 234 -28.70 -3.13 -2.94
CA SER A 234 -28.02 -4.32 -2.46
C SER A 234 -27.88 -4.31 -0.93
N SER A 235 -27.99 -5.48 -0.30
CA SER A 235 -27.70 -5.63 1.14
C SER A 235 -26.18 -5.51 1.40
N CYS A 236 -25.63 -4.32 1.14
CA CYS A 236 -24.19 -4.07 1.04
C CYS A 236 -23.79 -2.78 1.76
N VAL A 237 -22.71 -2.86 2.53
CA VAL A 237 -21.89 -1.70 2.89
C VAL A 237 -20.87 -1.51 1.80
N LEU A 238 -20.91 -0.38 1.12
CA LEU A 238 -20.02 -0.02 0.04
C LEU A 238 -18.98 0.98 0.55
N VAL A 239 -17.69 0.60 0.51
CA VAL A 239 -16.54 1.42 0.91
C VAL A 239 -15.78 1.82 -0.34
N VAL A 240 -15.76 3.11 -0.67
CA VAL A 240 -15.11 3.64 -1.88
C VAL A 240 -13.79 4.31 -1.48
N LEU A 241 -12.68 3.73 -1.88
CA LEU A 241 -11.35 4.29 -1.59
C LEU A 241 -11.11 5.57 -2.42
N PRO A 242 -10.31 6.54 -1.94
CA PRO A 242 -9.86 7.69 -2.73
C PRO A 242 -9.20 7.28 -4.04
N ASP A 243 -9.12 8.19 -5.01
CA ASP A 243 -8.45 7.93 -6.30
C ASP A 243 -6.92 8.07 -6.20
N ASP A 244 -6.32 7.33 -5.28
CA ASP A 244 -4.88 7.20 -5.08
C ASP A 244 -4.45 5.76 -5.33
N ARG A 245 -3.60 5.54 -6.33
CA ARG A 245 -3.12 4.22 -6.77
C ARG A 245 -1.81 3.80 -6.11
N THR A 246 -1.23 4.62 -5.26
CA THR A 246 0.11 4.41 -4.70
C THR A 246 0.26 3.03 -4.05
N PHE A 247 -0.74 2.60 -3.26
CA PHE A 247 -0.69 1.27 -2.62
C PHE A 247 -0.79 0.12 -3.64
N LEU A 248 -1.52 0.31 -4.76
CA LEU A 248 -1.63 -0.70 -5.82
C LEU A 248 -0.30 -0.87 -6.57
N ASP A 249 0.40 0.23 -6.83
CA ASP A 249 1.69 0.24 -7.50
C ASP A 249 2.77 -0.42 -6.61
N GLU A 250 2.78 -0.13 -5.32
CA GLU A 250 3.68 -0.79 -4.36
C GLU A 250 3.41 -2.30 -4.26
N ILE A 251 2.14 -2.71 -4.22
CA ILE A 251 1.77 -4.14 -4.24
C ILE A 251 2.21 -4.81 -5.53
N ARG A 252 1.96 -4.18 -6.68
CA ARG A 252 2.38 -4.72 -7.99
C ARG A 252 3.88 -4.94 -8.04
N SER A 253 4.66 -3.94 -7.64
CA SER A 253 6.13 -4.01 -7.60
C SER A 253 6.61 -5.11 -6.65
N ALA A 254 6.00 -5.24 -5.48
CA ALA A 254 6.33 -6.30 -4.52
C ALA A 254 6.04 -7.70 -5.08
N LEU A 255 4.90 -7.87 -5.78
CA LEU A 255 4.54 -9.14 -6.43
C LEU A 255 5.46 -9.48 -7.61
N GLN A 256 5.92 -8.49 -8.38
CA GLN A 256 6.91 -8.70 -9.43
C GLN A 256 8.23 -9.22 -8.87
N ILE A 257 8.72 -8.62 -7.78
CA ILE A 257 9.92 -9.09 -7.08
C ILE A 257 9.70 -10.51 -6.53
N GLU A 258 8.55 -10.79 -5.93
CA GLU A 258 8.23 -12.12 -5.40
C GLU A 258 8.25 -13.19 -6.50
N LYS A 259 7.63 -12.91 -7.65
CA LYS A 259 7.66 -13.81 -8.81
C LYS A 259 9.06 -14.04 -9.33
N PHE A 260 9.84 -12.98 -9.50
CA PHE A 260 11.23 -13.09 -9.92
C PHE A 260 12.04 -14.01 -8.98
N ILE A 261 11.94 -13.79 -7.66
CA ILE A 261 12.67 -14.61 -6.68
C ILE A 261 12.25 -16.09 -6.75
N ARG A 262 10.94 -16.37 -6.94
CA ARG A 262 10.45 -17.74 -7.06
C ARG A 262 10.97 -18.45 -8.31
N PHE A 263 10.94 -17.79 -9.46
CA PHE A 263 11.39 -18.38 -10.74
C PHE A 263 12.89 -18.57 -10.76
N ASP A 264 13.65 -17.64 -10.20
CA ASP A 264 15.11 -17.67 -10.21
C ASP A 264 15.72 -18.60 -9.14
N ALA A 265 14.93 -19.06 -8.18
CA ALA A 265 15.36 -20.09 -7.22
C ALA A 265 15.72 -21.42 -7.89
N THR A 266 15.29 -21.65 -9.15
CA THR A 266 15.61 -22.83 -9.95
C THR A 266 16.92 -22.70 -10.74
N ASN A 267 17.44 -21.48 -10.93
CA ASN A 267 18.67 -21.19 -11.69
C ASN A 267 19.70 -20.51 -10.76
N ALA A 268 20.26 -21.27 -9.83
CA ALA A 268 21.20 -20.76 -8.83
C ALA A 268 22.54 -20.30 -9.45
N VAL A 269 22.57 -19.06 -9.92
CA VAL A 269 23.81 -18.35 -10.17
C VAL A 269 24.20 -17.63 -8.87
N THR A 270 25.19 -18.17 -8.16
CA THR A 270 25.68 -17.64 -6.88
C THR A 270 26.16 -16.19 -6.95
N GLN A 271 26.39 -15.67 -8.14
CA GLN A 271 26.90 -14.32 -8.39
C GLN A 271 25.89 -13.20 -7.99
N PHE A 272 24.58 -13.50 -7.92
CA PHE A 272 23.54 -12.51 -7.65
C PHE A 272 22.88 -12.65 -6.27
N GLU A 273 23.40 -13.51 -5.39
CA GLU A 273 22.77 -13.76 -4.08
C GLU A 273 22.64 -12.48 -3.22
N SER A 274 23.65 -11.61 -3.22
CA SER A 274 23.58 -10.35 -2.47
C SER A 274 22.50 -9.40 -3.01
N ILE A 275 22.32 -9.36 -4.33
CA ILE A 275 21.30 -8.54 -4.98
C ILE A 275 19.91 -9.13 -4.69
N LYS A 276 19.75 -10.46 -4.74
CA LYS A 276 18.50 -11.14 -4.39
C LYS A 276 18.09 -10.87 -2.94
N GLU A 277 19.05 -10.92 -1.99
CA GLU A 277 18.73 -10.57 -0.60
C GLU A 277 18.33 -9.10 -0.45
N ALA A 278 18.99 -8.18 -1.15
CA ALA A 278 18.55 -6.78 -1.19
C ALA A 278 17.13 -6.64 -1.76
N LYS A 279 16.79 -7.39 -2.82
CA LYS A 279 15.44 -7.40 -3.39
C LYS A 279 14.38 -8.00 -2.45
N LYS A 280 14.74 -9.00 -1.65
CA LYS A 280 13.83 -9.52 -0.60
C LYS A 280 13.55 -8.46 0.48
N VAL A 281 14.54 -7.67 0.85
CA VAL A 281 14.35 -6.53 1.77
C VAL A 281 13.44 -5.49 1.13
N GLU A 282 13.73 -5.08 -0.10
CA GLU A 282 12.91 -4.14 -0.88
C GLU A 282 11.44 -4.60 -0.96
N MET A 283 11.19 -5.87 -1.28
CA MET A 283 9.84 -6.44 -1.33
C MET A 283 9.09 -6.29 0.01
N ARG A 284 9.77 -6.50 1.15
CA ARG A 284 9.18 -6.33 2.47
C ARG A 284 8.86 -4.86 2.76
N GLU A 285 9.77 -3.95 2.40
CA GLU A 285 9.58 -2.50 2.56
C GLU A 285 8.40 -2.01 1.72
N ARG A 286 8.28 -2.44 0.46
CA ARG A 286 7.15 -2.13 -0.42
C ARG A 286 5.83 -2.66 0.13
N ASN A 287 5.77 -3.89 0.62
CA ASN A 287 4.59 -4.43 1.29
C ASN A 287 4.22 -3.63 2.55
N GLY A 288 5.21 -3.19 3.32
CA GLY A 288 5.01 -2.32 4.48
C GLY A 288 4.44 -0.96 4.08
N ALA A 289 5.00 -0.31 3.07
CA ALA A 289 4.52 0.95 2.50
C ALA A 289 3.11 0.82 1.94
N ALA A 290 2.84 -0.24 1.16
CA ALA A 290 1.51 -0.53 0.63
C ALA A 290 0.46 -0.64 1.74
N LYS A 291 0.78 -1.32 2.84
CA LYS A 291 -0.12 -1.46 3.99
C LYS A 291 -0.41 -0.10 4.64
N LEU A 292 0.59 0.77 4.76
CA LEU A 292 0.41 2.12 5.30
C LEU A 292 -0.48 2.98 4.40
N PHE A 293 -0.19 3.02 3.09
CA PHE A 293 -1.00 3.77 2.12
C PHE A 293 -2.42 3.25 2.03
N LEU A 294 -2.62 1.93 2.05
CA LEU A 294 -3.95 1.32 2.06
C LEU A 294 -4.72 1.65 3.35
N SER A 295 -4.05 1.65 4.50
CA SER A 295 -4.65 2.07 5.77
C SER A 295 -5.11 3.53 5.72
N GLU A 296 -4.31 4.42 5.14
CA GLU A 296 -4.67 5.82 4.97
C GLU A 296 -5.81 6.00 3.96
N SER A 297 -5.79 5.27 2.84
CA SER A 297 -6.90 5.23 1.89
C SER A 297 -8.21 4.78 2.53
N LEU A 298 -8.18 3.74 3.37
CA LEU A 298 -9.35 3.26 4.09
C LEU A 298 -9.88 4.31 5.10
N LYS A 299 -9.00 5.04 5.80
CA LYS A 299 -9.43 6.11 6.72
C LYS A 299 -10.16 7.25 6.00
N ASN A 300 -9.74 7.55 4.78
CA ASN A 300 -10.28 8.61 3.94
C ASN A 300 -11.39 8.11 2.99
N ALA A 301 -11.77 6.83 3.09
CA ALA A 301 -12.79 6.24 2.24
C ALA A 301 -14.18 6.83 2.50
N GLU A 302 -14.96 6.91 1.44
CA GLU A 302 -16.40 7.19 1.50
C GLU A 302 -17.18 5.90 1.74
N ILE A 303 -18.13 5.92 2.64
CA ILE A 303 -18.94 4.74 2.99
C ILE A 303 -20.39 5.01 2.68
N TYR A 304 -21.02 4.08 1.95
CA TYR A 304 -22.42 4.14 1.57
C TYR A 304 -23.16 2.89 2.07
N VAL A 305 -24.36 3.08 2.58
CA VAL A 305 -25.27 2.00 3.01
C VAL A 305 -26.71 2.45 2.89
N ASN A 306 -27.58 1.59 2.40
CA ASN A 306 -29.02 1.84 2.25
C ASN A 306 -29.36 3.12 1.46
N GLY A 307 -28.53 3.52 0.50
CA GLY A 307 -28.71 4.75 -0.27
C GLY A 307 -28.13 6.01 0.36
N ASP A 308 -27.59 5.93 1.56
CA ASP A 308 -27.02 7.06 2.28
C ASP A 308 -25.50 7.02 2.37
N LYS A 309 -24.88 8.19 2.23
CA LYS A 309 -23.46 8.38 2.55
C LYS A 309 -23.31 8.55 4.06
N ILE A 310 -22.50 7.70 4.69
CA ILE A 310 -22.30 7.68 6.13
C ILE A 310 -21.28 8.74 6.54
N GLN A 311 -21.68 9.62 7.43
CA GLN A 311 -20.77 10.51 8.13
C GLN A 311 -20.53 9.93 9.53
N SER A 312 -19.48 9.13 9.68
CA SER A 312 -19.08 8.64 11.00
C SER A 312 -18.06 9.59 11.62
N GLY A 313 -18.29 9.97 12.88
CA GLY A 313 -17.32 10.72 13.69
C GLY A 313 -16.16 9.85 14.21
N ALA A 314 -16.19 8.56 13.95
CA ALA A 314 -15.15 7.63 14.38
C ALA A 314 -13.84 7.89 13.63
N LYS A 315 -12.73 7.85 14.37
CA LYS A 315 -11.37 8.01 13.79
C LYS A 315 -10.83 6.69 13.24
N GLU A 316 -11.19 5.58 13.87
CA GLU A 316 -10.71 4.25 13.50
C GLU A 316 -11.57 3.65 12.40
N ILE A 317 -10.91 3.02 11.42
CA ILE A 317 -11.58 2.41 10.25
C ILE A 317 -12.56 1.31 10.66
N ALA A 318 -12.18 0.47 11.61
CA ALA A 318 -13.03 -0.62 12.10
C ALA A 318 -14.35 -0.07 12.69
N SER A 319 -14.28 1.01 13.44
CA SER A 319 -15.48 1.67 13.99
C SER A 319 -16.39 2.24 12.89
N LYS A 320 -15.80 2.89 11.86
CA LYS A 320 -16.57 3.40 10.71
C LYS A 320 -17.32 2.28 9.97
N ILE A 321 -16.63 1.19 9.70
CA ILE A 321 -17.21 0.02 9.02
C ILE A 321 -18.29 -0.61 9.91
N ASN A 322 -18.04 -0.77 11.20
CA ASN A 322 -18.99 -1.34 12.15
C ASN A 322 -20.25 -0.46 12.31
N ASP A 323 -20.13 0.87 12.30
CA ASP A 323 -21.28 1.79 12.29
C ASP A 323 -22.15 1.56 11.03
N ALA A 324 -21.52 1.40 9.87
CA ALA A 324 -22.21 1.15 8.61
C ALA A 324 -22.87 -0.25 8.58
N LEU A 325 -22.16 -1.28 9.04
CA LEU A 325 -22.70 -2.64 9.18
C LEU A 325 -23.88 -2.67 10.17
N GLY A 326 -23.82 -1.88 11.24
CA GLY A 326 -24.91 -1.76 12.19
C GLY A 326 -26.19 -1.20 11.56
N LYS A 327 -26.06 -0.18 10.70
CA LYS A 327 -27.19 0.36 9.92
C LYS A 327 -27.73 -0.68 8.94
N LEU A 328 -26.86 -1.38 8.23
CA LEU A 328 -27.25 -2.42 7.29
C LEU A 328 -28.00 -3.56 8.00
N VAL A 329 -27.45 -4.07 9.10
CA VAL A 329 -28.07 -5.13 9.91
C VAL A 329 -29.46 -4.70 10.40
N SER A 330 -29.63 -3.48 10.88
CA SER A 330 -30.92 -2.97 11.34
C SER A 330 -31.98 -2.88 10.21
N THR A 331 -31.54 -2.68 8.96
CA THR A 331 -32.42 -2.64 7.80
C THR A 331 -32.77 -4.05 7.29
N VAL A 332 -31.75 -4.91 7.13
CA VAL A 332 -31.95 -6.27 6.62
C VAL A 332 -32.71 -7.13 7.62
N TYR A 333 -32.39 -7.00 8.89
CA TYR A 333 -33.03 -7.74 10.00
C TYR A 333 -33.95 -6.82 10.80
N HIS A 334 -34.91 -6.16 10.13
CA HIS A 334 -35.81 -5.14 10.73
C HIS A 334 -36.57 -5.63 11.96
N LYS A 335 -36.87 -6.93 12.06
CA LYS A 335 -37.52 -7.54 13.23
C LYS A 335 -36.59 -7.75 14.43
N LEU A 336 -35.28 -7.47 14.29
CA LEU A 336 -34.30 -7.55 15.38
C LEU A 336 -34.71 -6.60 16.55
N SER A 337 -35.35 -5.49 16.24
CA SER A 337 -35.91 -4.54 17.24
C SER A 337 -37.07 -5.12 18.06
N TYR A 338 -37.67 -6.24 17.66
CA TYR A 338 -38.73 -6.90 18.41
C TYR A 338 -38.18 -7.70 19.58
N ILE A 339 -36.86 -7.90 19.65
CA ILE A 339 -36.21 -8.62 20.74
C ILE A 339 -35.82 -7.64 21.84
N ASP A 340 -36.48 -7.71 22.99
CA ASP A 340 -36.21 -6.86 24.15
C ASP A 340 -35.21 -7.51 25.11
N ALA A 341 -35.13 -8.85 25.13
CA ALA A 341 -34.27 -9.59 26.04
C ALA A 341 -33.69 -10.82 25.38
N ALA A 342 -32.37 -11.01 25.56
CA ALA A 342 -31.71 -12.23 25.16
C ALA A 342 -32.09 -13.38 26.11
N MET A 343 -32.67 -14.45 25.57
CA MET A 343 -33.05 -15.64 26.33
C MET A 343 -31.86 -16.66 26.31
N SER A 344 -31.62 -17.27 27.43
CA SER A 344 -30.63 -18.30 27.61
C SER A 344 -31.25 -19.70 27.61
N GLU A 345 -30.46 -20.76 27.49
CA GLU A 345 -30.94 -22.13 27.62
C GLU A 345 -31.55 -22.38 29.02
N SER A 346 -31.02 -21.75 30.07
CA SER A 346 -31.59 -21.81 31.42
C SER A 346 -32.99 -21.20 31.50
N ASP A 347 -33.27 -20.12 30.75
CA ASP A 347 -34.60 -19.53 30.68
C ASP A 347 -35.60 -20.49 30.02
N ILE A 348 -35.18 -21.17 28.94
CA ILE A 348 -36.00 -22.19 28.28
C ILE A 348 -36.30 -23.36 29.25
N ARG A 349 -35.30 -23.87 29.96
CA ARG A 349 -35.47 -24.95 30.97
C ARG A 349 -36.39 -24.53 32.09
N THR A 350 -36.35 -23.25 32.50
CA THR A 350 -37.23 -22.73 33.55
C THR A 350 -38.67 -22.63 33.06
N LEU A 351 -38.90 -22.23 31.79
CA LEU A 351 -40.24 -22.23 31.17
C LEU A 351 -40.87 -23.62 31.18
N PHE A 352 -40.11 -24.67 30.85
CA PHE A 352 -40.58 -26.06 30.90
C PHE A 352 -40.88 -26.54 32.33
N LYS A 353 -40.08 -26.11 33.30
CA LYS A 353 -40.31 -26.46 34.72
C LYS A 353 -41.56 -25.77 35.29
N ASN A 354 -41.88 -24.58 34.82
CA ASN A 354 -43.02 -23.80 35.30
C ASN A 354 -44.29 -24.01 34.48
N ASN A 355 -44.49 -25.15 33.85
CA ASN A 355 -45.66 -25.52 33.03
C ASN A 355 -46.01 -24.50 31.96
N GLY A 356 -44.99 -23.89 31.34
CA GLY A 356 -45.17 -22.95 30.23
C GLY A 356 -45.67 -21.55 30.63
N GLN A 357 -45.73 -21.22 31.92
CA GLN A 357 -46.01 -19.84 32.32
C GLN A 357 -44.83 -18.92 31.91
N GLN A 358 -45.14 -17.91 31.17
CA GLN A 358 -44.18 -16.95 30.67
C GLN A 358 -43.56 -16.15 31.83
N LEU A 359 -42.21 -16.12 31.86
CA LEU A 359 -41.50 -15.32 32.85
C LEU A 359 -41.70 -13.83 32.58
N THR A 360 -42.37 -13.17 33.53
CA THR A 360 -42.40 -11.70 33.54
C THR A 360 -41.07 -11.13 34.06
N LEU A 361 -40.66 -9.97 33.57
CA LEU A 361 -39.55 -9.23 34.17
C LEU A 361 -39.86 -8.92 35.63
N ALA A 362 -38.94 -9.17 36.54
CA ALA A 362 -39.13 -8.96 37.98
C ALA A 362 -39.62 -7.50 38.23
N GLY A 363 -40.87 -7.35 38.70
CA GLY A 363 -41.46 -6.05 39.04
C GLY A 363 -42.28 -5.35 37.94
N THR A 364 -42.38 -5.90 36.73
CA THR A 364 -43.25 -5.39 35.67
C THR A 364 -44.08 -6.54 35.09
N ASN A 365 -45.37 -6.30 34.85
CA ASN A 365 -46.29 -7.28 34.19
C ASN A 365 -46.02 -7.39 32.67
N THR A 366 -44.84 -7.03 32.19
CA THR A 366 -44.48 -7.03 30.78
C THR A 366 -43.88 -8.37 30.36
N VAL A 367 -44.45 -8.93 29.31
CA VAL A 367 -43.96 -10.17 28.68
C VAL A 367 -42.67 -9.87 27.93
N LYS A 368 -41.61 -10.67 28.17
CA LYS A 368 -40.37 -10.51 27.42
C LYS A 368 -40.60 -10.85 25.96
N ASN A 369 -40.05 -10.04 25.04
CA ASN A 369 -40.11 -10.26 23.59
C ASN A 369 -41.56 -10.34 23.04
N GLU A 370 -42.49 -9.56 23.55
CA GLU A 370 -43.91 -9.64 23.20
C GLU A 370 -44.18 -9.47 21.71
N LEU A 371 -43.52 -8.47 21.06
CA LEU A 371 -43.62 -8.25 19.62
C LEU A 371 -43.10 -9.44 18.81
N ALA A 372 -41.97 -10.01 19.19
CA ALA A 372 -41.41 -11.18 18.52
C ALA A 372 -42.32 -12.41 18.66
N LEU A 373 -42.91 -12.62 19.84
CA LEU A 373 -43.88 -13.70 20.09
C LEU A 373 -45.14 -13.54 19.24
N HIS A 374 -45.68 -12.32 19.15
CA HIS A 374 -46.83 -12.02 18.32
C HIS A 374 -46.52 -12.33 16.84
N ASP A 375 -45.41 -11.86 16.31
CA ASP A 375 -45.01 -12.09 14.92
C ASP A 375 -44.83 -13.59 14.58
N VAL A 376 -44.21 -14.37 15.49
CA VAL A 376 -44.05 -15.82 15.34
C VAL A 376 -45.42 -16.52 15.35
N ASN A 377 -46.35 -16.12 16.26
CA ASN A 377 -47.67 -16.70 16.33
C ASN A 377 -48.51 -16.41 15.06
N ASP A 378 -48.43 -15.20 14.53
CA ASP A 378 -49.06 -14.84 13.28
C ASP A 378 -48.51 -15.65 12.09
N TYR A 379 -47.22 -15.82 12.04
CA TYR A 379 -46.57 -16.66 11.01
C TYR A 379 -47.05 -18.11 11.09
N ILE A 380 -47.12 -18.70 12.27
CA ILE A 380 -47.61 -20.07 12.48
C ILE A 380 -49.09 -20.15 12.06
N ALA A 381 -49.93 -19.23 12.51
CA ALA A 381 -51.36 -19.22 12.17
C ALA A 381 -51.61 -19.15 10.67
N LEU A 382 -50.92 -18.26 9.95
CA LEU A 382 -51.00 -18.12 8.51
C LEU A 382 -50.56 -19.38 7.75
N ASN A 383 -49.51 -20.03 8.19
CA ASN A 383 -49.02 -21.25 7.52
C ASN A 383 -49.88 -22.48 7.85
N THR A 384 -50.43 -22.58 9.06
CA THR A 384 -51.36 -23.64 9.44
C THR A 384 -52.66 -23.56 8.64
N GLN A 385 -53.19 -22.33 8.44
CA GLN A 385 -54.37 -22.14 7.59
C GLN A 385 -54.18 -22.50 6.14
N ARG A 386 -52.96 -22.30 5.58
CA ARG A 386 -52.61 -22.69 4.20
C ARG A 386 -52.54 -24.21 4.02
N HIS A 387 -52.07 -24.97 5.02
CA HIS A 387 -51.96 -26.42 4.93
C HIS A 387 -53.29 -27.15 5.22
N MET A 388 -54.28 -26.49 5.86
CA MET A 388 -55.60 -27.05 6.04
C MET A 388 -56.54 -26.95 4.82
N LYS A 389 -56.09 -26.30 3.74
CA LYS A 389 -56.85 -26.13 2.49
C LYS A 389 -56.39 -27.04 1.35
N THR A 390 -55.51 -27.96 1.59
CA THR A 390 -55.12 -29.02 0.70
C THR A 390 -55.42 -30.37 1.31
#